data_b4ef0e9de2c5f1e89d81c87145369506
#
_entry.id   b4ef0e9de2c5f1e89d81c87145369506
#
_cell.length_a   1.000
_cell.length_b   1.000
_cell.length_c   1.000
_cell.angle_alpha   90.00
_cell.angle_beta   90.00
_cell.angle_gamma   90.00
#
_symmetry.space_group_name_H-M   'P 1'
#
loop_
_entity.id
_entity.type
_entity.pdbx_description
1 polymer ?
#
loop_
_entity_poly.entity_id
_entity_poly.type
_entity_poly.pdbx_seq_one_letter_code
_entity_poly.pdbx_strand_id
1 'polypeptide(L)'
;AHKITSPRSALAALALSAACAPAWASQSVPDDTADPTQDIVVTAPALAGSVNIAIPADVVLDSAAIQSYGVSSVADLLSALSAQTRSGRGRGDGRPVVLLNGKRISGFAELRDLPSEAIQRVEILPEDVALRFGYAADQRVINFILRPGFKAVTLEGEIGGPTSGGRTDLEFETGLVRIGKKGRVNLDAEYTRTGSILESERGIAASGTDQTAYRTLSPTLDALKLNAVVSQTLGGGVGATFSLQHDRTDNQALLGLRSGGAVIDPLERDTRARNVSGGLSLDGRLSQFNWTANASAQRTTTHTRTDQNGASLSGRDEAKSRLSAGTAVLSATGPLTALPDGPATVNLTAGFDTREIESRSTRSGVLTNGSIGRDDLNGRVNLDIPLTSRRRAVADLLGDISINVNGGIRDLSDFGRLTSYGYGLTWSPVRGLTLLTSYVAEEAAPSPSQLGDPVILTPNALVFDYVRGETALVTLISGGNPLLRGEKRRDTKFGLTYEPKRLEGLTLTGNYFRNRSSDPVAAFPALTPIIDAAFSQRVTRNAAGQLVALDQRALNFLATRSDQLRW
;
A
#
# COMPACT_ATOMS: atom_id res chain seq x y z
N ALA A 1 5.18 -13.29 -48.67
CA ALA A 1 5.53 -14.70 -48.71
C ALA A 1 6.98 -14.91 -48.27
N HIS A 2 7.18 -15.23 -47.01
CA HIS A 2 8.38 -15.95 -46.59
C HIS A 2 8.08 -16.76 -45.34
N LYS A 3 8.31 -18.06 -45.47
CA LYS A 3 8.16 -19.11 -44.47
C LYS A 3 9.19 -18.92 -43.33
N ILE A 4 8.73 -19.02 -42.10
CA ILE A 4 9.61 -19.24 -40.96
C ILE A 4 9.44 -20.69 -40.51
N THR A 5 10.50 -21.43 -40.62
CA THR A 5 10.66 -22.81 -40.17
C THR A 5 11.02 -22.84 -38.67
N SER A 6 10.31 -23.64 -37.91
CA SER A 6 10.63 -24.04 -36.55
C SER A 6 11.70 -25.15 -36.51
N PRO A 7 12.54 -25.29 -35.53
CA PRO A 7 13.17 -26.56 -35.19
C PRO A 7 12.46 -27.27 -34.04
N ARG A 8 12.04 -28.51 -34.35
CA ARG A 8 11.76 -29.59 -33.39
C ARG A 8 13.09 -30.29 -33.09
N SER A 9 13.24 -30.75 -31.84
CA SER A 9 13.97 -31.98 -31.46
C SER A 9 14.26 -31.90 -29.95
N ALA A 10 14.25 -32.89 -29.08
CA ALA A 10 13.99 -34.30 -29.23
C ALA A 10 13.71 -34.85 -27.82
N LEU A 11 12.75 -35.77 -27.74
CA LEU A 11 12.58 -36.67 -26.61
C LEU A 11 13.76 -37.67 -26.57
N ALA A 12 14.26 -37.99 -25.38
CA ALA A 12 14.92 -39.26 -25.12
C ALA A 12 14.45 -39.82 -23.77
N ALA A 13 13.61 -40.83 -23.86
CA ALA A 13 13.25 -41.70 -22.77
C ALA A 13 14.38 -42.68 -22.49
N LEU A 14 14.67 -42.96 -21.23
CA LEU A 14 15.38 -44.20 -20.83
C LEU A 14 14.67 -44.76 -19.58
N ALA A 15 13.94 -45.82 -19.81
CA ALA A 15 13.51 -46.76 -18.81
C ALA A 15 14.60 -47.80 -18.60
N LEU A 16 14.96 -48.12 -17.36
CA LEU A 16 15.50 -49.43 -17.01
C LEU A 16 15.10 -49.80 -15.60
N SER A 17 14.36 -50.87 -15.54
CA SER A 17 13.91 -51.65 -14.42
C SER A 17 15.05 -52.42 -13.74
N ALA A 18 15.04 -52.47 -12.40
CA ALA A 18 15.62 -53.60 -11.68
C ALA A 18 14.79 -53.90 -10.43
N ALA A 19 14.14 -55.03 -10.47
CA ALA A 19 13.44 -55.63 -9.35
C ALA A 19 14.44 -56.21 -8.36
N CYS A 20 14.31 -55.87 -7.07
CA CYS A 20 14.85 -56.65 -5.96
C CYS A 20 13.74 -56.74 -4.89
N ALA A 21 13.19 -57.91 -4.73
CA ALA A 21 12.35 -58.26 -3.62
C ALA A 21 13.20 -58.63 -2.40
N PRO A 22 12.90 -58.12 -1.21
CA PRO A 22 13.39 -58.74 0.02
C PRO A 22 12.37 -59.67 0.66
N ALA A 23 12.94 -60.78 1.18
CA ALA A 23 12.27 -61.87 1.85
C ALA A 23 11.48 -61.40 3.09
N TRP A 24 10.30 -61.97 3.24
CA TRP A 24 9.47 -61.85 4.43
C TRP A 24 10.09 -62.69 5.57
N ALA A 25 10.56 -62.04 6.61
CA ALA A 25 10.79 -62.66 7.90
C ALA A 25 9.61 -62.33 8.81
N SER A 26 8.83 -63.37 9.14
CA SER A 26 7.73 -63.28 10.11
C SER A 26 8.36 -63.16 11.52
N GLN A 27 8.19 -62.01 12.15
CA GLN A 27 8.36 -61.88 13.60
C GLN A 27 7.00 -61.73 14.27
N SER A 28 6.77 -62.56 15.24
CA SER A 28 5.63 -62.61 16.15
C SER A 28 5.55 -61.30 16.96
N VAL A 29 4.39 -60.65 16.89
CA VAL A 29 4.02 -59.49 17.70
C VAL A 29 3.63 -59.96 19.10
N PRO A 30 4.16 -59.37 20.19
CA PRO A 30 3.53 -59.49 21.50
C PRO A 30 2.29 -58.58 21.53
N ASP A 31 1.23 -59.15 22.03
CA ASP A 31 -0.07 -58.48 22.29
C ASP A 31 0.13 -57.52 23.48
N ASP A 32 0.29 -56.24 23.19
CA ASP A 32 0.34 -55.20 24.19
C ASP A 32 -0.92 -54.34 24.05
N THR A 33 -1.85 -54.53 24.96
CA THR A 33 -3.06 -53.71 25.13
C THR A 33 -2.64 -52.33 25.57
N ALA A 34 -2.23 -51.47 24.62
CA ALA A 34 -1.93 -50.08 24.85
C ALA A 34 -3.23 -49.25 24.83
N ASP A 35 -3.45 -48.62 25.95
CA ASP A 35 -4.34 -47.51 26.26
C ASP A 35 -4.53 -46.51 25.08
N PRO A 36 -5.73 -45.92 24.87
CA PRO A 36 -5.98 -45.04 23.73
C PRO A 36 -5.03 -43.87 23.76
N THR A 37 -4.14 -43.85 22.79
CA THR A 37 -3.13 -42.82 22.54
C THR A 37 -3.72 -41.43 22.69
N GLN A 38 -3.32 -40.73 23.75
CA GLN A 38 -3.35 -39.30 23.78
C GLN A 38 -2.50 -38.81 22.58
N ASP A 39 -3.17 -38.27 21.58
CA ASP A 39 -2.50 -37.53 20.49
C ASP A 39 -1.64 -36.45 21.14
N ILE A 40 -0.34 -36.68 21.21
CA ILE A 40 0.62 -35.64 21.58
C ILE A 40 0.63 -34.66 20.41
N VAL A 41 -0.24 -33.68 20.45
CA VAL A 41 -0.21 -32.54 19.53
C VAL A 41 1.03 -31.72 19.91
N VAL A 42 2.15 -32.01 19.27
CA VAL A 42 3.34 -31.14 19.33
C VAL A 42 2.99 -29.86 18.57
N THR A 43 2.40 -28.92 19.28
CA THR A 43 2.24 -27.57 18.75
C THR A 43 3.64 -26.95 18.80
N ALA A 44 4.32 -26.84 17.67
CA ALA A 44 5.54 -26.08 17.60
C ALA A 44 5.28 -24.67 18.17
N PRO A 45 6.14 -24.16 19.08
CA PRO A 45 5.93 -22.82 19.64
C PRO A 45 5.86 -21.83 18.48
N ALA A 46 4.88 -20.91 18.54
CA ALA A 46 4.76 -19.85 17.55
C ALA A 46 6.11 -19.12 17.41
N LEU A 47 6.53 -18.87 16.18
CA LEU A 47 7.78 -18.17 15.92
C LEU A 47 7.77 -16.81 16.65
N ALA A 48 8.86 -16.46 17.31
CA ALA A 48 8.96 -15.17 18.00
C ALA A 48 8.73 -14.04 16.98
N GLY A 49 7.77 -13.16 17.28
CA GLY A 49 7.34 -12.09 16.36
C GLY A 49 6.14 -12.44 15.47
N SER A 50 5.64 -13.67 15.47
CA SER A 50 4.37 -14.02 14.81
C SER A 50 3.18 -13.39 15.53
N VAL A 51 2.16 -13.05 14.74
CA VAL A 51 0.87 -12.56 15.25
C VAL A 51 0.02 -13.75 15.70
N ASN A 52 -0.02 -13.98 17.01
CA ASN A 52 -0.80 -15.08 17.58
C ASN A 52 -2.24 -14.65 17.86
N ILE A 53 -3.13 -15.00 16.93
CA ILE A 53 -4.56 -14.64 16.97
C ILE A 53 -5.42 -15.82 16.47
N ALA A 54 -6.73 -15.75 16.79
CA ALA A 54 -7.70 -16.76 16.35
C ALA A 54 -7.95 -16.74 14.83
N ILE A 55 -7.69 -15.63 14.17
CA ILE A 55 -7.84 -15.47 12.71
C ILE A 55 -6.54 -15.94 12.05
N PRO A 56 -6.55 -17.00 11.22
CA PRO A 56 -5.33 -17.46 10.56
C PRO A 56 -4.82 -16.45 9.54
N ALA A 57 -3.52 -16.51 9.23
CA ALA A 57 -2.96 -15.78 8.11
C ALA A 57 -3.51 -16.35 6.80
N ASP A 58 -3.85 -15.49 5.85
CA ASP A 58 -4.29 -15.90 4.51
C ASP A 58 -3.12 -16.50 3.70
N VAL A 59 -1.92 -15.95 3.93
CA VAL A 59 -0.67 -16.40 3.28
C VAL A 59 0.47 -16.34 4.28
N VAL A 60 1.29 -17.38 4.28
CA VAL A 60 2.54 -17.44 5.04
C VAL A 60 3.67 -17.77 4.07
N LEU A 61 4.66 -16.89 3.99
CA LEU A 61 5.86 -17.11 3.17
C LEU A 61 7.04 -17.38 4.11
N ASP A 62 7.67 -18.51 3.93
CA ASP A 62 8.95 -18.84 4.56
C ASP A 62 10.13 -18.23 3.80
N SER A 63 11.35 -18.42 4.29
CA SER A 63 12.55 -17.89 3.65
C SER A 63 12.75 -18.40 2.22
N ALA A 64 12.36 -19.64 1.90
CA ALA A 64 12.54 -20.19 0.56
C ALA A 64 11.52 -19.56 -0.41
N ALA A 65 10.27 -19.43 0.02
CA ALA A 65 9.24 -18.74 -0.75
C ALA A 65 9.59 -17.27 -0.98
N ILE A 66 10.13 -16.56 0.02
CA ILE A 66 10.58 -15.17 -0.13
C ILE A 66 11.69 -15.07 -1.19
N GLN A 67 12.69 -15.93 -1.11
CA GLN A 67 13.80 -15.94 -2.08
C GLN A 67 13.35 -16.27 -3.51
N SER A 68 12.27 -17.05 -3.69
CA SER A 68 11.76 -17.39 -5.02
C SER A 68 11.20 -16.18 -5.78
N TYR A 69 10.90 -15.06 -5.10
CA TYR A 69 10.52 -13.80 -5.77
C TYR A 69 11.70 -13.09 -6.43
N GLY A 70 12.95 -13.43 -6.09
CA GLY A 70 14.14 -12.85 -6.70
C GLY A 70 14.30 -11.34 -6.45
N VAL A 71 13.80 -10.85 -5.34
CA VAL A 71 13.82 -9.42 -4.98
C VAL A 71 14.86 -9.11 -3.93
N SER A 72 15.49 -7.94 -4.00
CA SER A 72 16.59 -7.52 -3.14
C SER A 72 16.11 -6.94 -1.81
N SER A 73 15.00 -6.21 -1.79
CA SER A 73 14.53 -5.47 -0.62
C SER A 73 13.11 -5.85 -0.17
N VAL A 74 12.74 -5.42 1.05
CA VAL A 74 11.36 -5.51 1.55
C VAL A 74 10.40 -4.65 0.71
N ALA A 75 10.86 -3.51 0.19
CA ALA A 75 10.06 -2.68 -0.69
C ALA A 75 9.68 -3.41 -1.98
N ASP A 76 10.64 -4.09 -2.61
CA ASP A 76 10.42 -4.86 -3.83
C ASP A 76 9.54 -6.08 -3.56
N LEU A 77 9.79 -6.76 -2.42
CA LEU A 77 8.93 -7.87 -2.00
C LEU A 77 7.48 -7.43 -1.80
N LEU A 78 7.25 -6.28 -1.15
CA LEU A 78 5.91 -5.74 -0.97
C LEU A 78 5.26 -5.36 -2.31
N SER A 79 6.05 -4.84 -3.25
CA SER A 79 5.60 -4.55 -4.62
C SER A 79 5.21 -5.82 -5.36
N ALA A 80 6.03 -6.87 -5.31
CA ALA A 80 5.75 -8.17 -5.90
C ALA A 80 4.49 -8.83 -5.29
N LEU A 81 4.27 -8.62 -3.98
CA LEU A 81 3.10 -9.11 -3.25
C LEU A 81 1.86 -8.19 -3.40
N SER A 82 1.92 -7.11 -4.18
CA SER A 82 0.87 -6.08 -4.22
C SER A 82 -0.53 -6.63 -4.55
N ALA A 83 -0.64 -7.64 -5.41
CA ALA A 83 -1.91 -8.31 -5.72
C ALA A 83 -2.50 -9.04 -4.51
N GLN A 84 -1.65 -9.66 -3.66
CA GLN A 84 -2.04 -10.42 -2.47
C GLN A 84 -2.29 -9.51 -1.25
N THR A 85 -1.70 -8.32 -1.23
CA THR A 85 -1.75 -7.38 -0.11
C THR A 85 -2.80 -6.30 -0.25
N ARG A 86 -3.42 -6.19 -1.44
CA ARG A 86 -4.51 -5.25 -1.70
C ARG A 86 -5.75 -5.64 -0.94
N SER A 87 -6.35 -4.70 -0.19
CA SER A 87 -7.59 -4.93 0.52
C SER A 87 -8.77 -5.17 -0.42
N GLY A 88 -9.65 -6.11 -0.03
CA GLY A 88 -10.93 -6.34 -0.68
C GLY A 88 -11.96 -5.27 -0.40
N ARG A 89 -11.73 -4.43 0.60
CA ARG A 89 -12.63 -3.32 0.95
C ARG A 89 -12.45 -2.09 0.05
N GLY A 90 -11.45 -2.11 -0.85
CA GLY A 90 -11.26 -1.10 -1.91
C GLY A 90 -10.97 0.29 -1.38
N ARG A 91 -10.31 0.42 -0.22
CA ARG A 91 -10.04 1.68 0.45
C ARG A 91 -8.56 1.98 0.59
N GLY A 92 -8.30 3.23 0.93
CA GLY A 92 -6.95 3.75 1.06
C GLY A 92 -6.22 3.70 -0.28
N ASP A 93 -4.93 3.95 -0.25
CA ASP A 93 -4.04 3.86 -1.41
C ASP A 93 -3.74 2.38 -1.77
N GLY A 94 -4.53 1.43 -1.26
CA GLY A 94 -4.29 0.00 -1.39
C GLY A 94 -3.06 -0.51 -0.61
N ARG A 95 -2.44 0.35 0.18
CA ARG A 95 -1.26 0.00 0.99
C ARG A 95 -1.69 -0.81 2.21
N PRO A 96 -1.00 -1.91 2.51
CA PRO A 96 -1.28 -2.69 3.71
C PRO A 96 -0.74 -1.99 4.97
N VAL A 97 -1.31 -2.35 6.12
CA VAL A 97 -0.69 -2.11 7.42
C VAL A 97 0.54 -3.00 7.55
N VAL A 98 1.68 -2.41 7.84
CA VAL A 98 2.93 -3.16 7.98
C VAL A 98 3.32 -3.26 9.45
N LEU A 99 3.63 -4.47 9.88
CA LEU A 99 4.17 -4.79 11.20
C LEU A 99 5.59 -5.34 11.07
N LEU A 100 6.37 -5.15 12.11
CA LEU A 100 7.71 -5.73 12.24
C LEU A 100 7.79 -6.54 13.54
N ASN A 101 8.04 -7.85 13.42
CA ASN A 101 8.05 -8.78 14.56
C ASN A 101 6.76 -8.67 15.42
N GLY A 102 5.60 -8.55 14.79
CA GLY A 102 4.31 -8.42 15.46
C GLY A 102 4.04 -7.06 16.12
N LYS A 103 4.85 -6.04 15.86
CA LYS A 103 4.74 -4.70 16.45
C LYS A 103 4.45 -3.63 15.41
N ARG A 104 3.77 -2.57 15.84
CA ARG A 104 3.60 -1.36 15.01
C ARG A 104 4.94 -0.68 14.79
N ILE A 105 5.11 -0.07 13.63
CA ILE A 105 6.26 0.75 13.25
C ILE A 105 5.84 2.23 13.17
N SER A 106 6.80 3.14 13.27
CA SER A 106 6.55 4.59 13.11
C SER A 106 6.32 4.99 11.65
N GLY A 107 6.86 4.20 10.71
CA GLY A 107 6.70 4.40 9.28
C GLY A 107 7.40 3.30 8.47
N PHE A 108 7.05 3.18 7.19
CA PHE A 108 7.60 2.15 6.30
C PHE A 108 9.13 2.27 6.11
N ALA A 109 9.69 3.47 6.29
CA ALA A 109 11.13 3.70 6.27
C ALA A 109 11.92 2.79 7.24
N GLU A 110 11.30 2.31 8.33
CA GLU A 110 11.95 1.41 9.28
C GLU A 110 12.38 0.06 8.67
N LEU A 111 11.76 -0.39 7.58
CA LEU A 111 12.02 -1.72 7.00
C LEU A 111 12.12 -1.73 5.47
N ARG A 112 11.85 -0.62 4.78
CA ARG A 112 11.82 -0.51 3.32
C ARG A 112 13.03 -1.14 2.66
N ASP A 113 14.23 -0.75 3.11
CA ASP A 113 15.52 -1.09 2.52
C ASP A 113 16.21 -2.28 3.24
N LEU A 114 15.45 -3.10 3.98
CA LEU A 114 15.97 -4.34 4.53
C LEU A 114 16.12 -5.37 3.41
N PRO A 115 17.27 -6.04 3.29
CA PRO A 115 17.44 -7.15 2.35
C PRO A 115 16.41 -8.24 2.59
N SER A 116 15.91 -8.85 1.53
CA SER A 116 14.93 -9.94 1.60
C SER A 116 15.47 -11.13 2.41
N GLU A 117 16.77 -11.35 2.42
CA GLU A 117 17.48 -12.39 3.19
C GLU A 117 17.45 -12.15 4.71
N ALA A 118 17.26 -10.90 5.14
CA ALA A 118 17.09 -10.55 6.55
C ALA A 118 15.73 -10.99 7.10
N ILE A 119 14.79 -11.38 6.22
CA ILE A 119 13.45 -11.82 6.59
C ILE A 119 13.43 -13.33 6.78
N GLN A 120 12.89 -13.77 7.91
CA GLN A 120 12.68 -15.17 8.23
C GLN A 120 11.32 -15.66 7.72
N ARG A 121 10.28 -14.82 7.84
CA ARG A 121 8.91 -15.16 7.48
C ARG A 121 8.12 -13.88 7.18
N VAL A 122 7.16 -13.99 6.27
CA VAL A 122 6.10 -12.97 6.05
C VAL A 122 4.75 -13.60 6.31
N GLU A 123 3.91 -12.91 7.05
CA GLU A 123 2.51 -13.31 7.33
C GLU A 123 1.59 -12.25 6.74
N ILE A 124 0.71 -12.63 5.80
CA ILE A 124 -0.32 -11.76 5.23
C ILE A 124 -1.64 -12.12 5.90
N LEU A 125 -2.19 -11.18 6.64
CA LEU A 125 -3.35 -11.34 7.50
C LEU A 125 -4.53 -10.54 6.93
N PRO A 126 -5.78 -10.99 7.16
CA PRO A 126 -6.95 -10.26 6.70
C PRO A 126 -7.13 -8.91 7.41
N GLU A 127 -7.95 -8.04 6.83
CA GLU A 127 -8.20 -6.66 7.27
C GLU A 127 -8.68 -6.55 8.72
N ASP A 128 -9.44 -7.55 9.17
CA ASP A 128 -10.01 -7.57 10.53
C ASP A 128 -8.94 -7.63 11.62
N VAL A 129 -7.74 -8.13 11.28
CA VAL A 129 -6.59 -8.17 12.19
C VAL A 129 -6.02 -6.77 12.47
N ALA A 130 -6.17 -5.82 11.55
CA ALA A 130 -5.69 -4.45 11.73
C ALA A 130 -6.26 -3.79 13.01
N LEU A 131 -7.49 -4.12 13.38
CA LEU A 131 -8.15 -3.61 14.58
C LEU A 131 -7.39 -3.92 15.89
N ARG A 132 -6.74 -5.09 15.96
CA ARG A 132 -5.94 -5.49 17.13
C ARG A 132 -4.68 -4.65 17.31
N PHE A 133 -4.24 -4.03 16.25
CA PHE A 133 -3.10 -3.12 16.24
C PHE A 133 -3.53 -1.64 16.26
N GLY A 134 -4.82 -1.35 16.46
CA GLY A 134 -5.37 0.00 16.51
C GLY A 134 -5.43 0.71 15.15
N TYR A 135 -5.42 -0.05 14.05
CA TYR A 135 -5.70 0.46 12.70
C TYR A 135 -7.17 0.27 12.34
N ALA A 136 -7.64 0.91 11.28
CA ALA A 136 -8.95 0.62 10.70
C ALA A 136 -8.95 -0.75 10.01
N ALA A 137 -10.09 -1.43 9.95
CA ALA A 137 -10.21 -2.73 9.28
C ALA A 137 -10.43 -2.57 7.77
N ASP A 138 -9.77 -1.64 7.14
CA ASP A 138 -9.88 -1.31 5.71
C ASP A 138 -8.64 -1.71 4.91
N GLN A 139 -7.57 -2.15 5.59
CA GLN A 139 -6.29 -2.53 5.01
C GLN A 139 -5.89 -3.92 5.49
N ARG A 140 -5.27 -4.72 4.62
CA ARG A 140 -4.63 -5.97 5.02
C ARG A 140 -3.42 -5.69 5.90
N VAL A 141 -3.07 -6.67 6.73
CA VAL A 141 -1.90 -6.57 7.61
C VAL A 141 -0.81 -7.50 7.09
N ILE A 142 0.41 -6.98 6.99
CA ILE A 142 1.60 -7.76 6.66
C ILE A 142 2.55 -7.68 7.83
N ASN A 143 2.94 -8.83 8.36
CA ASN A 143 3.91 -8.93 9.42
C ASN A 143 5.22 -9.51 8.88
N PHE A 144 6.29 -8.71 8.92
CA PHE A 144 7.64 -9.16 8.59
C PHE A 144 8.35 -9.62 9.86
N ILE A 145 8.87 -10.83 9.85
CA ILE A 145 9.61 -11.41 10.97
C ILE A 145 11.09 -11.50 10.56
N LEU A 146 11.94 -10.80 11.31
CA LEU A 146 13.37 -10.74 11.03
C LEU A 146 14.12 -11.99 11.50
N ARG A 147 15.18 -12.35 10.79
CA ARG A 147 16.15 -13.34 11.25
C ARG A 147 16.95 -12.79 12.44
N PRO A 148 17.13 -13.54 13.50
CA PRO A 148 18.02 -13.13 14.58
C PRO A 148 19.48 -13.23 14.11
N GLY A 149 20.27 -12.15 14.31
CA GLY A 149 21.72 -12.17 14.07
C GLY A 149 22.13 -12.11 12.59
N PHE A 150 21.57 -11.17 11.82
CA PHE A 150 21.89 -10.93 10.41
C PHE A 150 22.88 -9.76 10.23
N LYS A 151 23.77 -9.88 9.24
CA LYS A 151 24.68 -8.79 8.81
C LYS A 151 24.85 -8.88 7.30
N ALA A 152 24.72 -7.75 6.63
CA ALA A 152 24.99 -7.61 5.21
C ALA A 152 25.55 -6.22 4.90
N VAL A 153 26.39 -6.16 3.87
CA VAL A 153 26.71 -4.94 3.13
C VAL A 153 26.28 -5.25 1.70
N THR A 154 25.42 -4.42 1.15
CA THR A 154 24.95 -4.52 -0.24
C THR A 154 25.59 -3.44 -1.07
N LEU A 155 25.96 -3.79 -2.29
CA LEU A 155 26.39 -2.86 -3.33
C LEU A 155 25.81 -3.40 -4.63
N GLU A 156 24.86 -2.66 -5.20
CA GLU A 156 24.16 -3.04 -6.40
C GLU A 156 24.28 -1.92 -7.44
N GLY A 157 24.48 -2.30 -8.68
CA GLY A 157 24.50 -1.39 -9.81
C GLY A 157 23.75 -2.01 -10.96
N GLU A 158 22.72 -1.34 -11.46
CA GLU A 158 21.90 -1.79 -12.56
C GLU A 158 21.98 -0.81 -13.72
N ILE A 159 22.10 -1.34 -14.95
CA ILE A 159 21.98 -0.62 -16.19
C ILE A 159 20.90 -1.32 -17.01
N GLY A 160 19.83 -0.59 -17.31
CA GLY A 160 18.70 -1.12 -18.05
C GLY A 160 18.17 -0.15 -19.09
N GLY A 161 17.08 -0.55 -19.71
CA GLY A 161 16.33 0.28 -20.66
C GLY A 161 15.30 -0.53 -21.39
N PRO A 162 14.34 0.13 -22.07
CA PRO A 162 13.32 -0.56 -22.84
C PRO A 162 13.93 -1.26 -24.06
N THR A 163 13.45 -2.46 -24.38
CA THR A 163 13.91 -3.28 -25.51
C THR A 163 13.77 -2.58 -26.86
N SER A 164 12.85 -1.61 -26.98
CA SER A 164 12.67 -0.74 -28.15
C SER A 164 13.58 0.49 -28.16
N GLY A 165 14.54 0.60 -27.24
CA GLY A 165 15.46 1.72 -27.13
C GLY A 165 14.81 3.02 -26.62
N GLY A 166 15.50 4.14 -26.85
CA GLY A 166 15.03 5.50 -26.53
C GLY A 166 15.53 6.03 -25.19
N ARG A 167 15.83 5.19 -24.19
CA ARG A 167 16.37 5.66 -22.91
C ARG A 167 17.33 4.65 -22.27
N THR A 168 18.13 5.13 -21.36
CA THR A 168 18.96 4.34 -20.46
C THR A 168 18.52 4.60 -19.03
N ASP A 169 18.39 3.55 -18.24
CA ASP A 169 18.10 3.57 -16.82
C ASP A 169 19.36 3.13 -16.07
N LEU A 170 19.76 3.90 -15.06
CA LEU A 170 20.89 3.63 -14.19
C LEU A 170 20.38 3.62 -12.76
N GLU A 171 20.73 2.58 -12.01
CA GLU A 171 20.45 2.48 -10.57
C GLU A 171 21.73 2.08 -9.84
N PHE A 172 21.96 2.73 -8.72
CA PHE A 172 23.06 2.42 -7.82
C PHE A 172 22.53 2.42 -6.39
N GLU A 173 22.68 1.30 -5.72
CA GLU A 173 22.28 1.10 -4.33
C GLU A 173 23.46 0.64 -3.48
N THR A 174 23.57 1.18 -2.27
CA THR A 174 24.49 0.71 -1.24
C THR A 174 23.82 0.68 0.12
N GLY A 175 24.00 -0.42 0.85
CA GLY A 175 23.34 -0.65 2.11
C GLY A 175 24.24 -1.32 3.14
N LEU A 176 24.00 -1.00 4.42
CA LEU A 176 24.59 -1.66 5.57
C LEU A 176 23.47 -2.07 6.52
N VAL A 177 23.36 -3.37 6.78
CA VAL A 177 22.40 -3.91 7.74
C VAL A 177 23.14 -4.74 8.79
N ARG A 178 22.84 -4.46 10.06
CA ARG A 178 23.30 -5.26 11.19
C ARG A 178 22.18 -5.48 12.18
N ILE A 179 21.74 -6.72 12.33
CA ILE A 179 20.75 -7.16 13.30
C ILE A 179 21.47 -7.97 14.38
N GLY A 180 21.40 -7.51 15.62
CA GLY A 180 22.01 -8.16 16.79
C GLY A 180 20.97 -8.45 17.86
N LYS A 181 21.41 -9.09 18.96
CA LYS A 181 20.52 -9.44 20.08
C LYS A 181 19.90 -8.23 20.79
N LYS A 182 20.57 -7.07 20.78
CA LYS A 182 20.15 -5.86 21.51
C LYS A 182 19.66 -4.74 20.61
N GLY A 183 19.79 -4.87 19.28
CA GLY A 183 19.41 -3.80 18.37
C GLY A 183 19.73 -4.06 16.92
N ARG A 184 19.36 -3.12 16.10
CA ARG A 184 19.54 -3.12 14.65
C ARG A 184 20.01 -1.75 14.18
N VAL A 185 20.86 -1.76 13.17
CA VAL A 185 21.26 -0.58 12.41
C VAL A 185 21.09 -0.90 10.93
N ASN A 186 20.40 -0.01 10.21
CA ASN A 186 20.30 0.01 8.76
C ASN A 186 20.77 1.38 8.29
N LEU A 187 21.62 1.42 7.29
CA LEU A 187 21.98 2.63 6.52
C LEU A 187 21.85 2.28 5.05
N ASP A 188 21.18 3.12 4.30
CA ASP A 188 20.87 2.85 2.90
C ASP A 188 20.94 4.12 2.05
N ALA A 189 21.47 4.00 0.83
CA ALA A 189 21.54 5.09 -0.14
C ALA A 189 21.29 4.52 -1.54
N GLU A 190 20.29 5.06 -2.23
CA GLU A 190 19.88 4.70 -3.59
C GLU A 190 19.91 5.95 -4.47
N TYR A 191 20.53 5.83 -5.64
CA TYR A 191 20.50 6.83 -6.70
C TYR A 191 19.97 6.20 -7.98
N THR A 192 18.92 6.78 -8.53
CA THR A 192 18.31 6.34 -9.79
C THR A 192 18.35 7.48 -10.80
N ARG A 193 18.76 7.17 -12.03
CA ARG A 193 18.67 8.10 -13.17
C ARG A 193 18.01 7.40 -14.34
N THR A 194 16.92 7.96 -14.84
CA THR A 194 16.16 7.46 -15.98
C THR A 194 16.11 8.52 -17.08
N GLY A 195 16.45 8.15 -18.29
CA GLY A 195 16.35 9.02 -19.47
C GLY A 195 14.88 9.28 -19.88
N SER A 196 14.64 10.24 -20.76
CA SER A 196 13.30 10.46 -21.32
C SER A 196 13.00 9.49 -22.45
N ILE A 197 11.71 9.28 -22.74
CA ILE A 197 11.22 8.66 -23.98
C ILE A 197 10.33 9.68 -24.69
N LEU A 198 10.62 9.96 -25.97
CA LEU A 198 9.81 10.83 -26.82
C LEU A 198 8.71 10.04 -27.56
N GLU A 199 7.64 10.73 -27.94
CA GLU A 199 6.57 10.12 -28.76
C GLU A 199 7.10 9.63 -30.12
N SER A 200 8.04 10.37 -30.74
CA SER A 200 8.69 9.99 -32.00
C SER A 200 9.42 8.64 -31.93
N GLU A 201 9.89 8.24 -30.75
CA GLU A 201 10.61 6.97 -30.55
C GLU A 201 9.66 5.77 -30.41
N ARG A 202 8.35 5.99 -30.42
CA ARG A 202 7.31 4.94 -30.25
C ARG A 202 6.32 4.87 -31.39
N GLY A 203 6.61 5.54 -32.52
CA GLY A 203 5.77 5.48 -33.71
C GLY A 203 4.34 6.02 -33.47
N ILE A 204 4.19 6.96 -32.54
CA ILE A 204 2.91 7.59 -32.28
C ILE A 204 2.56 8.49 -33.46
N ALA A 205 1.36 8.29 -34.02
CA ALA A 205 0.89 9.09 -35.14
C ALA A 205 0.68 10.56 -34.71
N ALA A 206 1.23 11.49 -35.47
CA ALA A 206 1.01 12.91 -35.26
C ALA A 206 -0.46 13.27 -35.55
N SER A 207 -1.04 14.10 -34.67
CA SER A 207 -2.34 14.72 -34.89
C SER A 207 -2.11 16.20 -35.23
N GLY A 208 -2.31 16.57 -36.49
CA GLY A 208 -2.01 17.93 -36.99
C GLY A 208 -0.52 18.15 -37.23
N THR A 209 0.05 19.27 -36.75
CA THR A 209 1.50 19.53 -36.84
C THR A 209 2.26 18.49 -36.04
N ASP A 210 3.27 17.86 -36.65
CA ASP A 210 4.08 16.86 -35.97
C ASP A 210 4.89 17.48 -34.83
N GLN A 211 4.58 17.10 -33.61
CA GLN A 211 5.24 17.53 -32.39
C GLN A 211 5.84 16.35 -31.61
N THR A 212 5.84 15.15 -32.18
CA THR A 212 6.24 13.92 -31.50
C THR A 212 7.69 13.94 -31.01
N ALA A 213 8.58 14.67 -31.69
CA ALA A 213 9.97 14.88 -31.28
C ALA A 213 10.12 15.87 -30.10
N TYR A 214 9.07 16.61 -29.79
CA TYR A 214 9.06 17.65 -28.75
C TYR A 214 8.09 17.32 -27.61
N ARG A 215 7.73 16.03 -27.48
CA ARG A 215 6.78 15.58 -26.47
C ARG A 215 7.27 14.29 -25.83
N THR A 216 7.35 14.30 -24.50
CA THR A 216 7.78 13.12 -23.73
C THR A 216 6.59 12.23 -23.39
N LEU A 217 6.73 10.92 -23.65
CA LEU A 217 5.88 9.86 -23.08
C LEU A 217 6.29 9.54 -21.65
N SER A 218 7.61 9.55 -21.39
CA SER A 218 8.17 9.36 -20.07
C SER A 218 9.19 10.46 -19.81
N PRO A 219 9.05 11.26 -18.74
CA PRO A 219 10.01 12.30 -18.40
C PRO A 219 11.34 11.72 -17.96
N THR A 220 12.40 12.55 -17.91
CA THR A 220 13.61 12.20 -17.18
C THR A 220 13.32 12.08 -15.70
N LEU A 221 14.06 11.24 -15.02
CA LEU A 221 14.02 11.09 -13.55
C LEU A 221 15.45 11.06 -13.01
N ASP A 222 15.75 11.95 -12.08
CA ASP A 222 16.91 11.86 -11.19
C ASP A 222 16.40 11.77 -9.76
N ALA A 223 16.67 10.66 -9.07
CA ALA A 223 16.20 10.42 -7.71
C ALA A 223 17.34 10.02 -6.78
N LEU A 224 17.34 10.58 -5.58
CA LEU A 224 18.23 10.22 -4.49
C LEU A 224 17.38 9.88 -3.27
N LYS A 225 17.60 8.70 -2.69
CA LYS A 225 16.98 8.26 -1.45
C LYS A 225 18.06 7.93 -0.44
N LEU A 226 17.91 8.43 0.78
CA LEU A 226 18.78 8.13 1.91
C LEU A 226 17.91 7.68 3.07
N ASN A 227 18.27 6.59 3.71
CA ASN A 227 17.54 6.04 4.85
C ASN A 227 18.50 5.61 5.96
N ALA A 228 18.15 5.92 7.20
CA ALA A 228 18.89 5.50 8.38
C ALA A 228 17.92 5.03 9.47
N VAL A 229 18.15 3.85 10.01
CA VAL A 229 17.34 3.26 11.09
C VAL A 229 18.23 2.73 12.18
N VAL A 230 17.95 3.11 13.42
CA VAL A 230 18.62 2.58 14.62
C VAL A 230 17.56 2.08 15.57
N SER A 231 17.62 0.80 15.91
CA SER A 231 16.75 0.18 16.92
C SER A 231 17.59 -0.39 18.04
N GLN A 232 17.17 -0.17 19.29
CA GLN A 232 17.86 -0.66 20.47
C GLN A 232 16.89 -1.04 21.57
N THR A 233 17.19 -2.11 22.30
CA THR A 233 16.51 -2.43 23.56
C THR A 233 17.17 -1.64 24.68
N LEU A 234 16.37 -0.79 25.31
CA LEU A 234 16.76 0.02 26.47
C LEU A 234 16.59 -0.76 27.78
N GLY A 235 16.92 -0.14 28.91
CA GLY A 235 16.64 -0.70 30.23
C GLY A 235 15.13 -0.97 30.44
N GLY A 236 14.81 -1.95 31.32
CA GLY A 236 13.42 -2.29 31.61
C GLY A 236 12.66 -3.01 30.49
N GLY A 237 13.35 -3.51 29.45
CA GLY A 237 12.71 -4.23 28.33
C GLY A 237 11.97 -3.35 27.32
N VAL A 238 12.23 -2.04 27.35
CA VAL A 238 11.68 -1.09 26.38
C VAL A 238 12.48 -1.15 25.08
N GLY A 239 11.81 -1.40 23.96
CA GLY A 239 12.37 -1.23 22.63
C GLY A 239 12.25 0.22 22.18
N ALA A 240 13.27 0.75 21.51
CA ALA A 240 13.26 2.07 20.87
C ALA A 240 13.81 1.95 19.45
N THR A 241 13.10 2.51 18.48
CA THR A 241 13.53 2.59 17.08
C THR A 241 13.41 4.03 16.62
N PHE A 242 14.49 4.54 16.04
CA PHE A 242 14.53 5.84 15.37
C PHE A 242 14.79 5.63 13.89
N SER A 243 14.08 6.35 13.04
CA SER A 243 14.24 6.36 11.58
C SER A 243 14.35 7.78 11.04
N LEU A 244 15.17 7.97 10.03
CA LEU A 244 15.34 9.21 9.28
C LEU A 244 15.42 8.88 7.80
N GLN A 245 14.64 9.59 6.98
CA GLN A 245 14.62 9.43 5.54
C GLN A 245 14.72 10.79 4.84
N HIS A 246 15.47 10.83 3.76
CA HIS A 246 15.53 11.95 2.83
C HIS A 246 15.37 11.45 1.40
N ASP A 247 14.37 11.99 0.68
CA ASP A 247 14.15 11.69 -0.73
C ASP A 247 14.21 12.99 -1.53
N ARG A 248 14.84 12.95 -2.69
CA ARG A 248 14.83 14.02 -3.68
C ARG A 248 14.55 13.42 -5.04
N THR A 249 13.65 14.05 -5.78
CA THR A 249 13.29 13.66 -7.14
C THR A 249 13.24 14.91 -8.02
N ASP A 250 13.94 14.89 -9.14
CA ASP A 250 13.93 15.91 -10.17
C ASP A 250 13.43 15.24 -11.48
N ASN A 251 12.36 15.80 -12.08
CA ASN A 251 11.76 15.33 -13.34
C ASN A 251 11.72 16.47 -14.35
N GLN A 252 12.02 16.17 -15.62
CA GLN A 252 11.89 17.10 -16.73
C GLN A 252 11.07 16.45 -17.87
N ALA A 253 10.09 17.19 -18.39
CA ALA A 253 9.21 16.75 -19.47
C ALA A 253 9.08 17.83 -20.55
N LEU A 254 9.01 17.40 -21.81
CA LEU A 254 8.64 18.22 -22.96
C LEU A 254 7.13 18.08 -23.23
N LEU A 255 6.45 19.21 -23.46
CA LEU A 255 4.99 19.30 -23.59
C LEU A 255 4.54 19.65 -25.02
N GLY A 256 5.39 19.47 -26.01
CA GLY A 256 5.16 19.89 -27.40
C GLY A 256 5.66 21.30 -27.70
N LEU A 257 5.29 21.85 -28.85
CA LEU A 257 5.73 23.15 -29.30
C LEU A 257 4.80 24.27 -28.82
N ARG A 258 5.36 25.45 -28.61
CA ARG A 258 4.61 26.68 -28.33
C ARG A 258 3.70 27.04 -29.50
N SER A 259 2.44 27.35 -29.22
CA SER A 259 1.47 27.74 -30.23
C SER A 259 1.76 29.13 -30.81
N GLY A 260 1.70 29.27 -32.15
CA GLY A 260 1.82 30.54 -32.84
C GLY A 260 3.24 31.09 -32.96
N GLY A 261 4.27 30.34 -32.59
CA GLY A 261 5.68 30.73 -32.78
C GLY A 261 6.18 30.48 -34.19
N ALA A 262 6.99 31.38 -34.72
CA ALA A 262 7.69 31.19 -36.00
C ALA A 262 8.96 30.32 -35.88
N VAL A 263 9.41 30.04 -34.67
CA VAL A 263 10.61 29.28 -34.33
C VAL A 263 10.19 28.02 -33.58
N ILE A 264 10.95 26.93 -33.74
CA ILE A 264 10.79 25.70 -32.94
C ILE A 264 11.14 26.05 -31.49
N ASP A 265 10.13 26.05 -30.61
CA ASP A 265 10.25 26.40 -29.19
C ASP A 265 9.49 25.35 -28.36
N PRO A 266 10.19 24.29 -27.88
CA PRO A 266 9.56 23.27 -27.05
C PRO A 266 9.15 23.83 -25.70
N LEU A 267 7.96 23.48 -25.25
CA LEU A 267 7.48 23.79 -23.90
C LEU A 267 8.02 22.77 -22.92
N GLU A 268 8.56 23.24 -21.80
CA GLU A 268 9.14 22.42 -20.76
C GLU A 268 8.32 22.46 -19.47
N ARG A 269 8.38 21.37 -18.73
CA ARG A 269 7.98 21.27 -17.33
C ARG A 269 9.09 20.67 -16.52
N ASP A 270 9.53 21.39 -15.49
CA ASP A 270 10.41 20.90 -14.44
C ASP A 270 9.62 20.66 -13.15
N THR A 271 9.77 19.49 -12.55
CA THR A 271 9.19 19.19 -11.24
C THR A 271 10.27 18.69 -10.32
N ARG A 272 10.42 19.36 -9.17
CA ARG A 272 11.34 18.97 -8.12
C ARG A 272 10.57 18.69 -6.84
N ALA A 273 10.70 17.48 -6.32
CA ALA A 273 10.16 17.09 -5.03
C ALA A 273 11.29 16.79 -4.03
N ARG A 274 11.08 17.17 -2.78
CA ARG A 274 11.98 16.86 -1.65
C ARG A 274 11.12 16.43 -0.49
N ASN A 275 11.46 15.30 0.10
CA ASN A 275 10.83 14.78 1.31
C ASN A 275 11.90 14.57 2.38
N VAL A 276 11.60 15.01 3.61
CA VAL A 276 12.36 14.67 4.80
C VAL A 276 11.37 14.13 5.81
N SER A 277 11.62 12.96 6.35
CA SER A 277 10.78 12.37 7.38
C SER A 277 11.61 11.73 8.48
N GLY A 278 11.12 11.81 9.71
CA GLY A 278 11.68 11.15 10.88
C GLY A 278 10.59 10.41 11.66
N GLY A 279 10.96 9.28 12.27
CA GLY A 279 10.08 8.46 13.05
C GLY A 279 10.73 8.00 14.36
N LEU A 280 9.92 7.87 15.41
CA LEU A 280 10.28 7.28 16.69
C LEU A 280 9.21 6.25 17.06
N SER A 281 9.64 5.03 17.32
CA SER A 281 8.79 3.95 17.83
C SER A 281 9.33 3.49 19.18
N LEU A 282 8.49 3.48 20.18
CA LEU A 282 8.77 2.90 21.50
C LEU A 282 7.80 1.78 21.74
N ASP A 283 8.28 0.67 22.27
CA ASP A 283 7.42 -0.45 22.66
C ASP A 283 7.88 -1.07 23.97
N GLY A 284 6.94 -1.63 24.69
CA GLY A 284 7.24 -2.25 25.97
C GLY A 284 6.05 -2.99 26.55
N ARG A 285 6.26 -3.46 27.77
CA ARG A 285 5.22 -4.14 28.54
C ARG A 285 5.02 -3.45 29.89
N LEU A 286 3.77 -3.17 30.21
CA LEU A 286 3.38 -2.65 31.51
C LEU A 286 2.36 -3.62 32.12
N SER A 287 2.79 -4.37 33.16
CA SER A 287 2.00 -5.48 33.71
C SER A 287 1.63 -6.49 32.61
N GLN A 288 0.35 -6.68 32.35
CA GLN A 288 -0.17 -7.59 31.32
C GLN A 288 -0.46 -6.91 29.98
N PHE A 289 -0.27 -5.59 29.88
CA PHE A 289 -0.49 -4.82 28.66
C PHE A 289 0.82 -4.64 27.89
N ASN A 290 0.78 -4.96 26.59
CA ASN A 290 1.80 -4.53 25.64
C ASN A 290 1.41 -3.14 25.13
N TRP A 291 2.34 -2.20 25.17
CA TRP A 291 2.11 -0.84 24.68
C TRP A 291 3.09 -0.47 23.58
N THR A 292 2.64 0.40 22.68
CA THR A 292 3.48 1.03 21.68
C THR A 292 3.17 2.53 21.61
N ALA A 293 4.22 3.34 21.52
CA ALA A 293 4.11 4.78 21.27
C ALA A 293 4.90 5.09 20.00
N ASN A 294 4.22 5.62 19.00
CA ASN A 294 4.82 5.97 17.71
C ASN A 294 4.64 7.46 17.47
N ALA A 295 5.70 8.13 17.05
CA ALA A 295 5.65 9.50 16.58
C ALA A 295 6.38 9.60 15.24
N SER A 296 5.85 10.40 14.32
CA SER A 296 6.54 10.72 13.09
C SER A 296 6.27 12.15 12.65
N ALA A 297 7.23 12.72 11.93
CA ALA A 297 7.09 14.02 11.30
C ALA A 297 7.65 13.95 9.89
N GLN A 298 6.99 14.61 8.94
CA GLN A 298 7.47 14.72 7.57
C GLN A 298 7.23 16.11 6.99
N ARG A 299 8.11 16.49 6.07
CA ARG A 299 7.94 17.69 5.25
C ARG A 299 8.25 17.34 3.80
N THR A 300 7.24 17.50 2.94
CA THR A 300 7.38 17.35 1.50
C THR A 300 7.24 18.72 0.84
N THR A 301 8.19 19.08 -0.02
CA THR A 301 8.11 20.30 -0.83
C THR A 301 8.19 19.92 -2.29
N THR A 302 7.16 20.29 -3.06
CA THR A 302 7.11 20.11 -4.51
C THR A 302 7.13 21.47 -5.18
N HIS A 303 7.98 21.64 -6.19
CA HIS A 303 8.10 22.83 -6.99
C HIS A 303 8.00 22.44 -8.47
N THR A 304 6.95 22.93 -9.14
CA THR A 304 6.71 22.71 -10.56
C THR A 304 6.82 24.02 -11.30
N ARG A 305 7.56 24.03 -12.41
CA ARG A 305 7.66 25.12 -13.36
C ARG A 305 7.19 24.62 -14.70
N THR A 306 6.29 25.32 -15.34
CA THR A 306 5.74 24.95 -16.65
C THR A 306 5.78 26.15 -17.56
N ASP A 307 6.32 26.00 -18.77
CA ASP A 307 6.31 27.05 -19.77
C ASP A 307 4.88 27.39 -20.19
N GLN A 308 4.60 28.68 -20.33
CA GLN A 308 3.28 29.15 -20.79
C GLN A 308 3.15 28.93 -22.28
N ASN A 309 1.99 28.45 -22.72
CA ASN A 309 1.68 28.22 -24.14
C ASN A 309 0.89 29.39 -24.70
N GLY A 310 1.50 30.17 -25.60
CA GLY A 310 0.85 31.30 -26.30
C GLY A 310 1.86 32.14 -27.06
N ALA A 311 1.49 32.66 -28.21
CA ALA A 311 2.38 33.42 -29.11
C ALA A 311 3.05 34.67 -28.45
N SER A 312 2.41 35.24 -27.44
CA SER A 312 2.89 36.45 -26.72
C SER A 312 3.41 36.13 -25.32
N LEU A 313 3.43 34.88 -24.90
CA LEU A 313 3.77 34.46 -23.52
C LEU A 313 5.12 33.75 -23.52
N SER A 314 6.15 34.39 -23.05
CA SER A 314 7.49 33.82 -22.85
C SER A 314 7.78 33.45 -21.38
N GLY A 315 6.77 33.53 -20.52
CA GLY A 315 6.91 33.31 -19.09
C GLY A 315 6.74 31.82 -18.69
N ARG A 316 7.07 31.56 -17.44
CA ARG A 316 6.82 30.27 -16.77
C ARG A 316 5.77 30.43 -15.69
N ASP A 317 4.85 29.49 -15.64
CA ASP A 317 3.96 29.31 -14.51
C ASP A 317 4.71 28.53 -13.44
N GLU A 318 4.61 28.97 -12.20
CA GLU A 318 5.24 28.32 -11.06
C GLU A 318 4.18 27.84 -10.06
N ALA A 319 4.34 26.63 -9.57
CA ALA A 319 3.52 26.08 -8.49
C ALA A 319 4.44 25.47 -7.41
N LYS A 320 4.27 25.92 -6.18
CA LYS A 320 4.99 25.37 -5.01
C LYS A 320 3.99 24.88 -3.98
N SER A 321 4.15 23.64 -3.57
CA SER A 321 3.39 23.02 -2.48
C SER A 321 4.36 22.62 -1.38
N ARG A 322 3.99 22.89 -0.13
CA ARG A 322 4.69 22.41 1.06
C ARG A 322 3.67 21.70 1.94
N LEU A 323 3.82 20.39 2.08
CA LEU A 323 3.08 19.58 3.02
C LEU A 323 3.95 19.33 4.26
N SER A 324 3.48 19.74 5.43
CA SER A 324 4.03 19.36 6.72
C SER A 324 3.02 18.45 7.42
N ALA A 325 3.46 17.34 7.95
CA ALA A 325 2.61 16.40 8.69
C ALA A 325 3.34 15.87 9.92
N GLY A 326 2.60 15.69 11.00
CA GLY A 326 3.05 15.08 12.23
C GLY A 326 2.02 14.11 12.75
N THR A 327 2.44 12.98 13.30
CA THR A 327 1.56 12.02 13.95
C THR A 327 2.14 11.57 15.28
N ALA A 328 1.28 11.33 16.27
CA ALA A 328 1.64 10.70 17.52
C ALA A 328 0.52 9.72 17.89
N VAL A 329 0.86 8.45 18.12
CA VAL A 329 -0.11 7.39 18.42
C VAL A 329 0.39 6.56 19.57
N LEU A 330 -0.45 6.42 20.60
CA LEU A 330 -0.28 5.51 21.71
C LEU A 330 -1.28 4.36 21.57
N SER A 331 -0.82 3.14 21.72
CA SER A 331 -1.66 1.94 21.66
C SER A 331 -1.31 1.01 22.81
N ALA A 332 -2.31 0.40 23.42
CA ALA A 332 -2.14 -0.58 24.48
C ALA A 332 -3.07 -1.78 24.23
N THR A 333 -2.51 -2.99 24.30
CA THR A 333 -3.25 -4.25 24.07
C THR A 333 -3.01 -5.19 25.24
N GLY A 334 -4.07 -5.71 25.82
CA GLY A 334 -3.97 -6.66 26.92
C GLY A 334 -5.29 -7.33 27.28
N PRO A 335 -5.28 -8.25 28.25
CA PRO A 335 -6.48 -8.90 28.75
C PRO A 335 -7.32 -7.90 29.57
N LEU A 336 -8.64 -7.90 29.33
CA LEU A 336 -9.60 -7.09 30.07
C LEU A 336 -10.19 -7.87 31.25
N THR A 337 -10.68 -9.08 30.97
CA THR A 337 -11.29 -9.96 31.96
C THR A 337 -11.08 -11.41 31.58
N ALA A 338 -10.99 -12.27 32.59
CA ALA A 338 -10.95 -13.72 32.35
C ALA A 338 -12.35 -14.24 32.10
N LEU A 339 -12.53 -14.93 30.96
CA LEU A 339 -13.73 -15.68 30.63
C LEU A 339 -13.39 -17.17 30.64
N PRO A 340 -14.40 -18.06 30.76
CA PRO A 340 -14.17 -19.51 30.77
C PRO A 340 -13.35 -20.00 29.56
N ASP A 341 -13.55 -19.39 28.39
CA ASP A 341 -12.84 -19.73 27.16
C ASP A 341 -11.50 -19.03 26.97
N GLY A 342 -11.17 -18.08 27.77
CA GLY A 342 -9.94 -17.29 27.70
C GLY A 342 -10.19 -15.82 27.98
N PRO A 343 -9.15 -15.02 28.17
CA PRO A 343 -9.35 -13.62 28.47
C PRO A 343 -9.96 -12.89 27.28
N ALA A 344 -11.00 -12.08 27.54
CA ALA A 344 -11.37 -11.03 26.61
C ALA A 344 -10.19 -10.07 26.48
N THR A 345 -9.84 -9.69 25.26
CA THR A 345 -8.71 -8.77 25.02
C THR A 345 -9.23 -7.42 24.54
N VAL A 346 -8.58 -6.36 25.02
CA VAL A 346 -8.86 -4.99 24.59
C VAL A 346 -7.62 -4.41 23.90
N ASN A 347 -7.84 -3.68 22.81
CA ASN A 347 -6.88 -2.73 22.27
C ASN A 347 -7.45 -1.32 22.39
N LEU A 348 -6.69 -0.43 23.00
CA LEU A 348 -6.97 0.99 23.12
C LEU A 348 -5.95 1.76 22.30
N THR A 349 -6.42 2.71 21.48
CA THR A 349 -5.54 3.58 20.71
C THR A 349 -6.00 5.03 20.88
N ALA A 350 -5.05 5.91 21.16
CA ALA A 350 -5.23 7.36 21.14
C ALA A 350 -4.21 7.96 20.20
N GLY A 351 -4.62 8.90 19.36
CA GLY A 351 -3.76 9.50 18.35
C GLY A 351 -4.03 10.98 18.18
N PHE A 352 -3.00 11.68 17.76
CA PHE A 352 -3.04 13.06 17.29
C PHE A 352 -2.31 13.14 15.96
N ASP A 353 -2.98 13.67 14.95
CA ASP A 353 -2.41 13.93 13.63
C ASP A 353 -2.55 15.41 13.32
N THR A 354 -1.48 16.03 12.78
CA THR A 354 -1.54 17.39 12.25
C THR A 354 -1.01 17.38 10.82
N ARG A 355 -1.68 18.12 9.95
CA ARG A 355 -1.28 18.26 8.54
C ARG A 355 -1.55 19.67 8.09
N GLU A 356 -0.56 20.29 7.47
CA GLU A 356 -0.66 21.61 6.87
C GLU A 356 -0.14 21.55 5.44
N ILE A 357 -0.92 22.08 4.51
CA ILE A 357 -0.50 22.31 3.14
C ILE A 357 -0.48 23.80 2.85
N GLU A 358 0.68 24.31 2.53
CA GLU A 358 0.89 25.66 2.00
C GLU A 358 1.07 25.56 0.49
N SER A 359 0.25 26.27 -0.26
CA SER A 359 0.34 26.34 -1.72
C SER A 359 0.57 27.76 -2.19
N ARG A 360 1.44 27.90 -3.18
CA ARG A 360 1.72 29.16 -3.88
C ARG A 360 1.81 28.87 -5.35
N SER A 361 1.05 29.59 -6.16
CA SER A 361 1.19 29.51 -7.61
C SER A 361 1.20 30.90 -8.23
N THR A 362 2.04 31.05 -9.25
CA THR A 362 2.06 32.23 -10.13
C THR A 362 1.69 31.75 -11.53
N ARG A 363 0.57 32.24 -12.05
CA ARG A 363 0.06 31.87 -13.39
C ARG A 363 -0.19 33.13 -14.19
N SER A 364 0.44 33.25 -15.36
CA SER A 364 0.35 34.44 -16.22
C SER A 364 0.53 35.74 -15.42
N GLY A 365 1.49 35.74 -14.48
CA GLY A 365 1.77 36.87 -13.60
C GLY A 365 0.84 37.02 -12.39
N VAL A 366 -0.24 36.25 -12.28
CA VAL A 366 -1.16 36.30 -11.14
C VAL A 366 -0.70 35.35 -10.04
N LEU A 367 -0.42 35.92 -8.87
CA LEU A 367 -0.02 35.18 -7.67
C LEU A 367 -1.26 34.72 -6.89
N THR A 368 -1.32 33.44 -6.59
CA THR A 368 -2.33 32.83 -5.71
C THR A 368 -1.62 32.10 -4.58
N ASN A 369 -2.02 32.35 -3.34
CA ASN A 369 -1.54 31.65 -2.15
C ASN A 369 -2.73 30.97 -1.47
N GLY A 370 -2.48 29.81 -0.85
CA GLY A 370 -3.45 29.10 -0.03
C GLY A 370 -2.75 28.34 1.08
N SER A 371 -3.43 28.20 2.21
CA SER A 371 -3.00 27.31 3.29
C SER A 371 -4.22 26.59 3.82
N ILE A 372 -4.09 25.29 4.01
CA ILE A 372 -5.10 24.42 4.63
C ILE A 372 -4.40 23.61 5.71
N GLY A 373 -4.85 23.78 6.94
CA GLY A 373 -4.40 23.02 8.11
C GLY A 373 -5.52 22.10 8.61
N ARG A 374 -5.14 20.95 9.12
CA ARG A 374 -6.04 20.02 9.81
C ARG A 374 -5.33 19.39 11.01
N ASP A 375 -5.95 19.54 12.16
CA ASP A 375 -5.63 18.78 13.35
C ASP A 375 -6.72 17.71 13.55
N ASP A 376 -6.33 16.52 13.97
CA ASP A 376 -7.17 15.34 14.15
C ASP A 376 -6.82 14.68 15.46
N LEU A 377 -7.69 14.81 16.45
CA LEU A 377 -7.63 14.06 17.69
C LEU A 377 -8.49 12.80 17.53
N ASN A 378 -7.88 11.64 17.72
CA ASN A 378 -8.60 10.39 17.48
C ASN A 378 -8.44 9.39 18.62
N GLY A 379 -9.49 8.61 18.83
CA GLY A 379 -9.53 7.51 19.78
C GLY A 379 -10.24 6.30 19.20
N ARG A 380 -9.72 5.11 19.50
CA ARG A 380 -10.30 3.85 19.05
C ARG A 380 -10.23 2.80 20.14
N VAL A 381 -11.28 1.99 20.23
CA VAL A 381 -11.35 0.80 21.07
C VAL A 381 -11.70 -0.41 20.22
N ASN A 382 -11.05 -1.52 20.49
CA ASN A 382 -11.36 -2.82 19.91
C ASN A 382 -11.42 -3.87 21.03
N LEU A 383 -12.47 -4.68 21.04
CA LEU A 383 -12.70 -5.76 21.98
C LEU A 383 -12.81 -7.07 21.23
N ASP A 384 -12.02 -8.06 21.64
CA ASP A 384 -12.12 -9.44 21.17
C ASP A 384 -12.59 -10.32 22.32
N ILE A 385 -13.72 -10.99 22.15
CA ILE A 385 -14.41 -11.76 23.17
C ILE A 385 -14.53 -13.21 22.70
N PRO A 386 -13.73 -14.15 23.23
CA PRO A 386 -13.92 -15.58 23.01
C PRO A 386 -15.16 -16.05 23.77
N LEU A 387 -16.06 -16.74 23.10
CA LEU A 387 -17.33 -17.23 23.67
C LEU A 387 -17.33 -18.73 23.94
N THR A 388 -16.77 -19.52 23.00
CA THR A 388 -16.74 -20.99 23.10
C THR A 388 -15.41 -21.54 22.61
N SER A 389 -14.94 -22.64 23.20
CA SER A 389 -13.68 -23.28 22.80
C SER A 389 -13.69 -24.78 23.02
N ARG A 390 -13.31 -25.50 22.00
CA ARG A 390 -13.07 -26.93 22.05
C ARG A 390 -11.87 -27.31 22.93
N ARG A 391 -10.86 -26.44 23.00
CA ARG A 391 -9.65 -26.71 23.81
C ARG A 391 -9.92 -26.65 25.30
N ARG A 392 -10.90 -25.88 25.72
CA ARG A 392 -11.27 -25.66 27.14
C ARG A 392 -12.59 -26.32 27.50
N ALA A 393 -13.16 -27.13 26.59
CA ALA A 393 -14.46 -27.79 26.76
C ALA A 393 -15.61 -26.82 27.14
N VAL A 394 -15.55 -25.58 26.66
CA VAL A 394 -16.61 -24.58 26.85
C VAL A 394 -17.52 -24.63 25.63
N ALA A 395 -18.71 -25.24 25.79
CA ALA A 395 -19.68 -25.45 24.72
C ALA A 395 -19.05 -26.05 23.45
N ASP A 396 -18.22 -27.08 23.60
CA ASP A 396 -17.34 -27.69 22.62
C ASP A 396 -18.07 -28.19 21.35
N LEU A 397 -19.36 -28.57 21.50
CA LEU A 397 -20.23 -28.94 20.38
C LEU A 397 -20.45 -27.80 19.38
N LEU A 398 -20.36 -26.54 19.80
CA LEU A 398 -20.50 -25.37 18.92
C LEU A 398 -19.21 -25.01 18.18
N GLY A 399 -18.07 -25.61 18.59
CA GLY A 399 -16.77 -25.26 18.07
C GLY A 399 -16.20 -24.01 18.73
N ASP A 400 -15.23 -23.34 18.08
CA ASP A 400 -14.63 -22.11 18.58
C ASP A 400 -15.36 -20.90 18.03
N ILE A 401 -15.91 -20.03 18.87
CA ILE A 401 -16.62 -18.81 18.51
C ILE A 401 -15.96 -17.62 19.21
N SER A 402 -15.67 -16.58 18.46
CA SER A 402 -15.24 -15.28 18.99
C SER A 402 -15.98 -14.13 18.33
N ILE A 403 -16.26 -13.09 19.12
CA ILE A 403 -16.87 -11.84 18.65
C ILE A 403 -15.84 -10.73 18.77
N ASN A 404 -15.78 -9.88 17.75
CA ASN A 404 -15.04 -8.63 17.74
C ASN A 404 -16.03 -7.46 17.69
N VAL A 405 -15.80 -6.45 18.53
CA VAL A 405 -16.54 -5.17 18.50
C VAL A 405 -15.55 -4.03 18.55
N ASN A 406 -15.71 -3.06 17.67
CA ASN A 406 -14.83 -1.90 17.62
C ASN A 406 -15.60 -0.60 17.41
N GLY A 407 -15.02 0.49 17.89
CA GLY A 407 -15.54 1.83 17.72
C GLY A 407 -14.43 2.85 17.74
N GLY A 408 -14.63 3.96 17.04
CA GLY A 408 -13.66 5.04 16.97
C GLY A 408 -14.33 6.40 16.76
N ILE A 409 -13.65 7.42 17.25
CA ILE A 409 -14.02 8.83 17.07
C ILE A 409 -12.79 9.56 16.57
N ARG A 410 -13.00 10.48 15.63
CA ARG A 410 -12.01 11.43 15.15
C ARG A 410 -12.63 12.81 15.21
N ASP A 411 -11.93 13.77 15.77
CA ASP A 411 -12.35 15.17 15.84
C ASP A 411 -11.39 16.01 14.99
N LEU A 412 -11.87 16.42 13.82
CA LEU A 412 -11.10 17.16 12.84
C LEU A 412 -11.41 18.65 12.94
N SER A 413 -10.37 19.47 12.95
CA SER A 413 -10.50 20.94 13.06
C SER A 413 -11.33 21.58 11.94
N ASP A 414 -11.40 20.95 10.75
CA ASP A 414 -12.07 21.48 9.55
C ASP A 414 -13.35 20.73 9.15
N PHE A 415 -13.50 19.45 9.53
CA PHE A 415 -14.67 18.62 9.20
C PHE A 415 -15.47 18.18 10.43
N GLY A 416 -15.06 18.59 11.64
CA GLY A 416 -15.70 18.20 12.89
C GLY A 416 -15.58 16.71 13.20
N ARG A 417 -16.57 16.17 13.92
CA ARG A 417 -16.51 14.81 14.45
C ARG A 417 -16.93 13.77 13.41
N LEU A 418 -16.04 12.80 13.16
CA LEU A 418 -16.27 11.62 12.35
C LEU A 418 -16.29 10.39 13.25
N THR A 419 -17.16 9.45 12.92
CA THR A 419 -17.35 8.21 13.69
C THR A 419 -17.06 6.98 12.84
N SER A 420 -16.60 5.93 13.51
CA SER A 420 -16.48 4.60 12.96
C SER A 420 -16.94 3.55 13.95
N TYR A 421 -17.59 2.50 13.49
CA TYR A 421 -17.93 1.32 14.29
C TYR A 421 -17.97 0.07 13.45
N GLY A 422 -17.74 -1.05 14.08
CA GLY A 422 -17.81 -2.34 13.44
C GLY A 422 -18.00 -3.48 14.42
N TYR A 423 -18.43 -4.61 13.88
CA TYR A 423 -18.54 -5.86 14.60
C TYR A 423 -18.23 -7.03 13.69
N GLY A 424 -17.73 -8.12 14.26
CA GLY A 424 -17.37 -9.32 13.54
C GLY A 424 -17.60 -10.57 14.37
N LEU A 425 -17.78 -11.67 13.69
CA LEU A 425 -17.90 -13.02 14.24
C LEU A 425 -16.92 -13.92 13.52
N THR A 426 -16.10 -14.64 14.29
CA THR A 426 -15.29 -15.74 13.79
C THR A 426 -15.82 -17.01 14.40
N TRP A 427 -16.13 -17.99 13.56
CA TRP A 427 -16.68 -19.29 13.97
C TRP A 427 -15.93 -20.44 13.30
N SER A 428 -15.37 -21.32 14.12
CA SER A 428 -14.71 -22.55 13.64
C SER A 428 -15.52 -23.79 14.12
N PRO A 429 -16.56 -24.19 13.38
CA PRO A 429 -17.46 -25.28 13.78
C PRO A 429 -16.77 -26.63 13.88
N VAL A 430 -15.78 -26.87 13.02
CA VAL A 430 -14.95 -28.07 13.01
C VAL A 430 -13.49 -27.69 12.80
N ARG A 431 -12.57 -28.56 13.19
CA ARG A 431 -11.11 -28.32 12.98
C ARG A 431 -10.82 -28.18 11.48
N GLY A 432 -10.08 -27.15 11.12
CA GLY A 432 -9.71 -26.82 9.74
C GLY A 432 -10.76 -26.02 8.97
N LEU A 433 -11.94 -25.71 9.52
CA LEU A 433 -12.92 -24.82 8.90
C LEU A 433 -13.09 -23.56 9.76
N THR A 434 -12.85 -22.39 9.19
CA THR A 434 -13.10 -21.10 9.82
C THR A 434 -14.00 -20.25 8.95
N LEU A 435 -15.05 -19.74 9.54
CA LEU A 435 -16.01 -18.80 8.95
C LEU A 435 -15.83 -17.44 9.62
N LEU A 436 -15.81 -16.39 8.84
CA LEU A 436 -15.68 -15.01 9.32
C LEU A 436 -16.78 -14.15 8.70
N THR A 437 -17.44 -13.37 9.51
CA THR A 437 -18.31 -12.29 9.01
C THR A 437 -17.97 -11.00 9.74
N SER A 438 -17.94 -9.88 9.02
CA SER A 438 -17.73 -8.58 9.63
C SER A 438 -18.48 -7.48 8.91
N TYR A 439 -18.86 -6.47 9.68
CA TYR A 439 -19.46 -5.23 9.22
C TYR A 439 -18.69 -4.05 9.77
N VAL A 440 -18.40 -3.04 8.91
CA VAL A 440 -17.73 -1.79 9.30
C VAL A 440 -18.48 -0.62 8.66
N ALA A 441 -18.79 0.38 9.47
CA ALA A 441 -19.27 1.68 9.02
C ALA A 441 -18.29 2.77 9.45
N GLU A 442 -17.98 3.70 8.54
CA GLU A 442 -16.98 4.73 8.76
C GLU A 442 -17.32 6.00 8.00
N GLU A 443 -17.05 7.15 8.60
CA GLU A 443 -17.05 8.46 7.96
C GLU A 443 -15.61 8.89 7.67
N ALA A 444 -15.38 9.52 6.51
CA ALA A 444 -14.07 9.98 6.08
C ALA A 444 -14.14 11.38 5.48
N ALA A 445 -13.14 12.22 5.75
CA ALA A 445 -12.98 13.53 5.13
C ALA A 445 -11.97 13.46 3.97
N PRO A 446 -12.08 14.34 2.93
CA PRO A 446 -11.03 14.51 1.93
C PRO A 446 -9.71 14.90 2.59
N SER A 447 -8.59 14.51 2.00
CA SER A 447 -7.28 14.92 2.53
C SER A 447 -7.03 16.42 2.33
N PRO A 448 -6.19 17.08 3.14
CA PRO A 448 -5.80 18.47 2.93
C PRO A 448 -5.22 18.73 1.52
N SER A 449 -4.47 17.78 0.96
CA SER A 449 -3.95 17.90 -0.41
C SER A 449 -5.06 17.86 -1.46
N GLN A 450 -6.07 17.00 -1.30
CA GLN A 450 -7.23 16.98 -2.20
C GLN A 450 -8.01 18.29 -2.17
N LEU A 451 -7.99 19.01 -1.05
CA LEU A 451 -8.66 20.31 -0.89
C LEU A 451 -7.79 21.48 -1.38
N GLY A 452 -6.48 21.47 -1.09
CA GLY A 452 -5.62 22.64 -1.12
C GLY A 452 -4.37 22.58 -2.00
N ASP A 453 -4.12 21.51 -2.74
CA ASP A 453 -2.99 21.49 -3.68
C ASP A 453 -3.10 22.63 -4.70
N PRO A 454 -1.97 23.25 -5.09
CA PRO A 454 -1.98 24.33 -6.08
C PRO A 454 -2.54 23.84 -7.41
N VAL A 455 -3.30 24.70 -8.08
CA VAL A 455 -3.81 24.38 -9.42
C VAL A 455 -2.66 24.46 -10.43
N ILE A 456 -2.48 23.40 -11.19
CA ILE A 456 -1.47 23.25 -12.24
C ILE A 456 -2.17 23.11 -13.59
N LEU A 457 -1.70 23.92 -14.57
CA LEU A 457 -2.13 23.81 -15.97
C LEU A 457 -1.09 23.01 -16.76
N THR A 458 -1.55 22.00 -17.49
CA THR A 458 -0.74 21.20 -18.41
C THR A 458 -1.19 21.48 -19.82
N PRO A 459 -0.47 22.32 -20.59
CA PRO A 459 -0.83 22.60 -21.98
C PRO A 459 -0.53 21.37 -22.87
N ASN A 460 -1.16 21.35 -24.04
CA ASN A 460 -0.93 20.38 -25.12
C ASN A 460 -1.08 18.91 -24.72
N ALA A 461 -1.88 18.61 -23.70
CA ALA A 461 -2.19 17.23 -23.36
C ALA A 461 -3.10 16.62 -24.43
N LEU A 462 -2.80 15.39 -24.83
CA LEU A 462 -3.61 14.65 -25.79
C LEU A 462 -4.81 14.03 -25.09
N VAL A 463 -6.01 14.43 -25.50
CA VAL A 463 -7.29 13.87 -25.00
C VAL A 463 -8.14 13.48 -26.20
N PHE A 464 -8.67 12.25 -26.21
CA PHE A 464 -9.61 11.84 -27.23
C PHE A 464 -10.99 12.46 -26.98
N ASP A 465 -11.44 13.26 -27.95
CA ASP A 465 -12.78 13.88 -27.95
C ASP A 465 -13.77 12.94 -28.65
N TYR A 466 -14.51 12.18 -27.85
CA TYR A 466 -15.52 11.25 -28.36
C TYR A 466 -16.69 11.94 -29.08
N VAL A 467 -16.94 13.23 -28.82
CA VAL A 467 -18.03 13.98 -29.49
C VAL A 467 -17.65 14.28 -30.93
N ARG A 468 -16.37 14.56 -31.19
CA ARG A 468 -15.86 14.86 -32.54
C ARG A 468 -15.14 13.69 -33.19
N GLY A 469 -14.83 12.62 -32.44
CA GLY A 469 -14.09 11.47 -32.92
C GLY A 469 -12.62 11.78 -33.25
N GLU A 470 -12.03 12.78 -32.62
CA GLU A 470 -10.66 13.24 -32.87
C GLU A 470 -9.84 13.33 -31.57
N THR A 471 -8.52 13.27 -31.68
CA THR A 471 -7.63 13.56 -30.55
C THR A 471 -7.32 15.06 -30.53
N ALA A 472 -7.72 15.72 -29.45
CA ALA A 472 -7.53 17.15 -29.26
C ALA A 472 -6.33 17.44 -28.34
N LEU A 473 -5.60 18.52 -28.65
CA LEU A 473 -4.60 19.12 -27.77
C LEU A 473 -5.27 20.08 -26.81
N VAL A 474 -5.31 19.72 -25.55
CA VAL A 474 -6.05 20.47 -24.53
C VAL A 474 -5.15 20.94 -23.39
N THR A 475 -5.62 21.93 -22.63
CA THR A 475 -5.03 22.25 -21.33
C THR A 475 -5.73 21.44 -20.25
N LEU A 476 -4.98 20.53 -19.58
CA LEU A 476 -5.48 19.85 -18.39
C LEU A 476 -5.31 20.74 -17.16
N ILE A 477 -6.35 20.77 -16.32
CA ILE A 477 -6.35 21.48 -15.04
C ILE A 477 -6.34 20.42 -13.93
N SER A 478 -5.29 20.42 -13.10
CA SER A 478 -5.13 19.53 -11.94
C SER A 478 -4.90 20.34 -10.66
N GLY A 479 -4.94 19.67 -9.50
CA GLY A 479 -4.74 20.29 -8.19
C GLY A 479 -5.88 20.02 -7.21
N GLY A 480 -5.96 20.77 -6.12
CA GLY A 480 -6.98 20.64 -5.09
C GLY A 480 -8.34 21.16 -5.51
N ASN A 481 -9.39 20.60 -4.88
CA ASN A 481 -10.77 21.06 -5.00
C ASN A 481 -11.35 21.33 -3.61
N PRO A 482 -11.51 22.61 -3.21
CA PRO A 482 -12.01 22.96 -1.88
C PRO A 482 -13.51 22.67 -1.68
N LEU A 483 -14.23 22.27 -2.73
CA LEU A 483 -15.66 21.95 -2.68
C LEU A 483 -15.93 20.47 -2.36
N LEU A 484 -14.91 19.67 -2.06
CA LEU A 484 -15.06 18.28 -1.70
C LEU A 484 -15.75 18.13 -0.35
N ARG A 485 -16.64 17.13 -0.27
CA ARG A 485 -17.41 16.77 0.93
C ARG A 485 -16.92 15.48 1.53
N GLY A 486 -17.25 15.25 2.81
CA GLY A 486 -17.00 14.00 3.50
C GLY A 486 -17.80 12.83 2.91
N GLU A 487 -17.26 11.64 3.01
CA GLU A 487 -17.84 10.40 2.49
C GLU A 487 -18.27 9.49 3.64
N LYS A 488 -19.29 8.65 3.42
CA LYS A 488 -19.78 7.62 4.34
C LYS A 488 -19.64 6.24 3.69
N ARG A 489 -18.97 5.33 4.39
CA ARG A 489 -18.62 3.99 3.90
C ARG A 489 -19.27 2.93 4.75
N ARG A 490 -19.70 1.82 4.11
CA ARG A 490 -20.27 0.63 4.76
C ARG A 490 -19.78 -0.59 4.03
N ASP A 491 -19.09 -1.46 4.75
CA ASP A 491 -18.50 -2.67 4.20
C ASP A 491 -18.99 -3.88 4.97
N THR A 492 -19.34 -4.92 4.23
CA THR A 492 -19.68 -6.24 4.75
C THR A 492 -18.72 -7.25 4.14
N LYS A 493 -18.21 -8.15 4.95
CA LYS A 493 -17.34 -9.25 4.51
C LYS A 493 -17.89 -10.58 5.02
N PHE A 494 -17.83 -11.61 4.17
CA PHE A 494 -17.99 -13.01 4.53
C PHE A 494 -16.74 -13.74 4.05
N GLY A 495 -16.08 -14.43 4.95
CA GLY A 495 -14.86 -15.20 4.69
C GLY A 495 -15.04 -16.65 5.07
N LEU A 496 -14.42 -17.55 4.30
CA LEU A 496 -14.30 -18.97 4.57
C LEU A 496 -12.84 -19.37 4.36
N THR A 497 -12.27 -20.08 5.33
CA THR A 497 -10.97 -20.75 5.20
C THR A 497 -11.15 -22.21 5.56
N TYR A 498 -10.69 -23.10 4.69
CA TYR A 498 -10.78 -24.55 4.89
C TYR A 498 -9.43 -25.22 4.64
N GLU A 499 -8.92 -25.86 5.68
CA GLU A 499 -7.66 -26.63 5.70
C GLU A 499 -7.98 -28.11 6.00
N PRO A 500 -8.21 -28.94 4.97
CA PRO A 500 -8.59 -30.34 5.16
C PRO A 500 -7.44 -31.14 5.77
N LYS A 501 -7.66 -31.77 6.93
CA LYS A 501 -6.65 -32.60 7.61
C LYS A 501 -6.07 -33.74 6.76
N ARG A 502 -6.82 -34.22 5.77
CA ARG A 502 -6.42 -35.35 4.91
C ARG A 502 -5.49 -34.93 3.76
N LEU A 503 -5.39 -33.64 3.47
CA LEU A 503 -4.60 -33.07 2.38
C LEU A 503 -3.68 -32.00 2.98
N GLU A 504 -2.55 -32.46 3.52
CA GLU A 504 -1.55 -31.58 4.11
C GLU A 504 -1.05 -30.56 3.07
N GLY A 505 -0.98 -29.29 3.48
CA GLY A 505 -0.53 -28.19 2.62
C GLY A 505 -1.63 -27.60 1.70
N LEU A 506 -2.88 -28.12 1.71
CA LEU A 506 -3.98 -27.51 0.99
C LEU A 506 -4.73 -26.53 1.89
N THR A 507 -4.80 -25.27 1.48
CA THR A 507 -5.65 -24.24 2.09
C THR A 507 -6.57 -23.68 1.03
N LEU A 508 -7.88 -23.75 1.27
CA LEU A 508 -8.91 -23.15 0.42
C LEU A 508 -9.45 -21.90 1.12
N THR A 509 -9.39 -20.76 0.45
CA THR A 509 -9.94 -19.52 0.96
C THR A 509 -10.99 -18.95 0.02
N GLY A 510 -12.06 -18.39 0.58
CA GLY A 510 -13.08 -17.67 -0.16
C GLY A 510 -13.52 -16.44 0.63
N ASN A 511 -13.51 -15.28 0.00
CA ASN A 511 -13.91 -14.02 0.63
C ASN A 511 -14.89 -13.28 -0.27
N TYR A 512 -16.07 -12.94 0.25
CA TYR A 512 -17.03 -12.05 -0.40
C TYR A 512 -17.06 -10.71 0.30
N PHE A 513 -16.91 -9.65 -0.47
CA PHE A 513 -16.95 -8.26 0.00
C PHE A 513 -18.10 -7.53 -0.66
N ARG A 514 -18.84 -6.78 0.13
CA ARG A 514 -19.84 -5.81 -0.33
C ARG A 514 -19.51 -4.45 0.24
N ASN A 515 -19.06 -3.54 -0.62
CA ASN A 515 -18.67 -2.18 -0.26
C ASN A 515 -19.68 -1.19 -0.81
N ARG A 516 -20.10 -0.24 0.02
CA ARG A 516 -20.98 0.87 -0.36
C ARG A 516 -20.42 2.17 0.17
N SER A 517 -20.37 3.19 -0.68
CA SER A 517 -19.96 4.53 -0.29
C SER A 517 -20.96 5.56 -0.80
N SER A 518 -21.29 6.52 0.05
CA SER A 518 -22.07 7.71 -0.32
C SER A 518 -21.14 8.91 -0.32
N ASP A 519 -21.26 9.78 -1.30
CA ASP A 519 -20.39 10.92 -1.56
C ASP A 519 -18.89 10.59 -1.68
N PRO A 520 -18.49 9.45 -2.32
CA PRO A 520 -17.09 9.09 -2.42
C PRO A 520 -16.30 10.14 -3.20
N VAL A 521 -15.11 10.49 -2.69
CA VAL A 521 -14.15 11.32 -3.41
C VAL A 521 -13.35 10.45 -4.36
N ALA A 522 -13.35 10.80 -5.64
CA ALA A 522 -12.57 10.10 -6.66
C ALA A 522 -11.92 11.07 -7.66
N ALA A 523 -10.90 10.58 -8.36
CA ALA A 523 -10.33 11.28 -9.49
C ALA A 523 -11.37 11.45 -10.60
N PHE A 524 -11.22 12.50 -11.41
CA PHE A 524 -12.08 12.69 -12.58
C PHE A 524 -11.89 11.51 -13.54
N PRO A 525 -12.98 10.85 -13.99
CA PRO A 525 -12.88 9.69 -14.86
C PRO A 525 -12.39 10.07 -16.26
N ALA A 526 -12.00 9.06 -17.05
CA ALA A 526 -11.70 9.26 -18.46
C ALA A 526 -12.90 9.91 -19.19
N LEU A 527 -12.61 10.89 -20.06
CA LEU A 527 -13.65 11.58 -20.80
C LEU A 527 -14.33 10.60 -21.77
N THR A 528 -15.64 10.43 -21.61
CA THR A 528 -16.52 9.69 -22.50
C THR A 528 -17.73 10.57 -22.80
N PRO A 529 -18.58 10.27 -23.82
CA PRO A 529 -19.77 11.07 -24.10
C PRO A 529 -20.72 11.23 -22.89
N ILE A 530 -20.82 10.19 -22.05
CA ILE A 530 -21.62 10.21 -20.84
C ILE A 530 -21.01 11.14 -19.79
N ILE A 531 -19.69 11.08 -19.62
CA ILE A 531 -18.95 11.92 -18.67
C ILE A 531 -18.96 13.38 -19.13
N ASP A 532 -18.77 13.66 -20.43
CA ASP A 532 -18.86 15.01 -20.99
C ASP A 532 -20.26 15.62 -20.72
N ALA A 533 -21.33 14.89 -21.01
CA ALA A 533 -22.68 15.34 -20.75
C ALA A 533 -22.97 15.56 -19.25
N ALA A 534 -22.51 14.65 -18.39
CA ALA A 534 -22.74 14.72 -16.95
C ALA A 534 -21.94 15.83 -16.24
N PHE A 535 -20.77 16.18 -16.77
CA PHE A 535 -19.83 17.15 -16.17
C PHE A 535 -19.43 18.26 -17.15
N SER A 536 -20.40 18.76 -17.94
CA SER A 536 -20.18 19.78 -18.97
C SER A 536 -19.48 21.05 -18.45
N GLN A 537 -19.68 21.41 -17.18
CA GLN A 537 -19.02 22.54 -16.53
C GLN A 537 -17.50 22.36 -16.34
N ARG A 538 -16.97 21.15 -16.50
CA ARG A 538 -15.54 20.83 -16.42
C ARG A 538 -14.87 20.66 -17.78
N VAL A 539 -15.67 20.66 -18.85
CA VAL A 539 -15.25 20.49 -20.23
C VAL A 539 -15.39 21.82 -20.96
N THR A 540 -14.27 22.44 -21.31
CA THR A 540 -14.29 23.72 -22.03
C THR A 540 -14.13 23.47 -23.52
N ARG A 541 -15.08 24.00 -24.32
CA ARG A 541 -15.05 23.98 -25.78
C ARG A 541 -15.00 25.38 -26.33
N ASN A 542 -14.34 25.56 -27.47
CA ASN A 542 -14.34 26.84 -28.19
C ASN A 542 -15.65 27.04 -29.00
N ALA A 543 -15.78 28.18 -29.67
CA ALA A 543 -16.96 28.49 -30.48
C ALA A 543 -17.19 27.52 -31.66
N ALA A 544 -16.13 26.82 -32.12
CA ALA A 544 -16.21 25.77 -33.15
C ALA A 544 -16.53 24.37 -32.56
N GLY A 545 -16.82 24.29 -31.25
CA GLY A 545 -17.11 23.05 -30.54
C GLY A 545 -15.91 22.15 -30.26
N GLN A 546 -14.69 22.62 -30.50
CA GLN A 546 -13.47 21.85 -30.25
C GLN A 546 -13.13 21.88 -28.76
N LEU A 547 -12.66 20.74 -28.22
CA LEU A 547 -12.21 20.61 -26.84
C LEU A 547 -10.89 21.38 -26.64
N VAL A 548 -10.86 22.32 -25.69
CA VAL A 548 -9.70 23.18 -25.42
C VAL A 548 -9.15 23.05 -23.99
N ALA A 549 -10.01 22.71 -23.01
CA ALA A 549 -9.55 22.47 -21.65
C ALA A 549 -10.42 21.43 -20.93
N LEU A 550 -9.83 20.74 -19.97
CA LEU A 550 -10.47 19.72 -19.13
C LEU A 550 -10.03 19.87 -17.67
N ASP A 551 -10.98 20.12 -16.76
CA ASP A 551 -10.72 20.15 -15.32
C ASP A 551 -10.82 18.73 -14.73
N GLN A 552 -9.66 18.16 -14.41
CA GLN A 552 -9.52 16.79 -13.87
C GLN A 552 -9.38 16.74 -12.34
N ARG A 553 -9.61 17.86 -11.64
CA ARG A 553 -9.56 17.86 -10.18
C ARG A 553 -10.59 16.88 -9.60
N ALA A 554 -10.26 16.27 -8.45
CA ALA A 554 -11.13 15.32 -7.76
C ALA A 554 -12.54 15.89 -7.51
N LEU A 555 -13.53 15.00 -7.42
CA LEU A 555 -14.93 15.33 -7.17
C LEU A 555 -15.60 14.25 -6.32
N ASN A 556 -16.77 14.62 -5.72
CA ASN A 556 -17.64 13.63 -5.09
C ASN A 556 -18.61 13.05 -6.10
N PHE A 557 -18.70 11.72 -6.15
CA PHE A 557 -19.80 11.01 -6.81
C PHE A 557 -20.94 10.80 -5.82
N LEU A 558 -22.15 10.58 -6.32
CA LEU A 558 -23.32 10.36 -5.49
C LEU A 558 -23.17 9.10 -4.61
N ALA A 559 -22.77 8.02 -5.24
CA ALA A 559 -22.53 6.74 -4.56
C ALA A 559 -21.66 5.81 -5.40
N THR A 560 -20.97 4.91 -4.72
CA THR A 560 -20.33 3.74 -5.36
C THR A 560 -20.77 2.46 -4.65
N ARG A 561 -20.83 1.38 -5.42
CA ARG A 561 -21.07 0.03 -4.92
C ARG A 561 -20.13 -0.93 -5.62
N SER A 562 -19.53 -1.81 -4.84
CA SER A 562 -18.69 -2.89 -5.34
C SER A 562 -19.04 -4.17 -4.61
N ASP A 563 -19.28 -5.23 -5.37
CA ASP A 563 -19.41 -6.60 -4.87
C ASP A 563 -18.25 -7.40 -5.45
N GLN A 564 -17.46 -8.08 -4.61
CA GLN A 564 -16.22 -8.75 -4.99
C GLN A 564 -16.14 -10.14 -4.36
N LEU A 565 -15.81 -11.15 -5.13
CA LEU A 565 -15.50 -12.50 -4.66
C LEU A 565 -14.02 -12.80 -4.96
N ARG A 566 -13.30 -13.28 -3.96
CA ARG A 566 -11.90 -13.74 -4.07
C ARG A 566 -11.81 -15.16 -3.56
N TRP A 567 -11.11 -16.02 -4.26
CA TRP A 567 -10.82 -17.40 -3.88
C TRP A 567 -9.39 -17.79 -4.21
#